data_dbb133608c3f40461c30600629533f37
#
_entry.id   dbb133608c3f40461c30600629533f37
#
_cell.length_a   1.000
_cell.length_b   1.000
_cell.length_c   1.000
_cell.angle_alpha   90.00
_cell.angle_beta   90.00
_cell.angle_gamma   90.00
#
_symmetry.space_group_name_H-M   'P 1'
#
loop_
_entity.id
_entity.type
_entity.pdbx_description
1 polymer ?
#
loop_
_entity_poly.entity_id
_entity_poly.type
_entity_poly.pdbx_seq_one_letter_code
_entity_poly.pdbx_strand_id
1 'polypeptide(L)'
;MATPPLSEATMQATAEAIIAARGNLVHAAVTLGIARATLQSRARDLQNKGVIDLAALRAKPEHVTNARLPITADEAWEQLDGWIGRKRIPKGTPPKWKPGDVQRICVAGDFHAPFYCPETVATLITDEGPRTDTLIVSGDLMDFYSISRFLKYEQVSMEQEIASTDALLSQLSTAFPDVLIVSGNHDSQRFEKQLRSFLSPDMMHVIELLTGGNLSVIHLLAKRYPNVRFAPQHAGNHALGWITQVGDLVVTHAEKFSRVPGSTLRQIEEGLTDFDHVYNLKPWRVLIQAHTHAHSVVTWHADKLLVEGGCCCLTHGYQLTARMGGRPQRQGYLTLTQHQGKTDVNSVRFRWLNSERKIA
;
A
#
# COMPACT_ATOMS: atom_id res chain seq x y z
N MET A 1 38.30 -17.46 -39.90
CA MET A 1 39.20 -17.82 -38.77
C MET A 1 38.28 -18.12 -37.55
N ALA A 2 38.37 -19.30 -37.00
CA ALA A 2 37.60 -19.65 -35.81
C ALA A 2 38.21 -18.91 -34.59
N THR A 3 37.37 -18.28 -33.78
CA THR A 3 37.78 -17.62 -32.54
C THR A 3 38.40 -18.67 -31.61
N PRO A 4 39.61 -18.43 -31.05
CA PRO A 4 40.22 -19.41 -30.17
C PRO A 4 39.35 -19.69 -28.95
N PRO A 5 39.36 -20.92 -28.42
CA PRO A 5 38.59 -21.27 -27.25
C PRO A 5 39.01 -20.41 -26.04
N LEU A 6 38.01 -19.97 -25.27
CA LEU A 6 38.26 -19.19 -24.04
C LEU A 6 39.08 -20.00 -23.04
N SER A 7 39.98 -19.32 -22.32
CA SER A 7 40.75 -19.94 -21.24
C SER A 7 39.83 -20.46 -20.13
N GLU A 8 40.26 -21.50 -19.46
CA GLU A 8 39.50 -22.10 -18.35
C GLU A 8 39.22 -21.08 -17.24
N ALA A 9 40.21 -20.24 -16.90
CA ALA A 9 40.06 -19.16 -15.94
C ALA A 9 38.94 -18.12 -16.36
N THR A 10 38.87 -17.80 -17.67
CA THR A 10 37.82 -16.90 -18.17
C THR A 10 36.43 -17.53 -18.10
N MET A 11 36.34 -18.85 -18.35
CA MET A 11 35.09 -19.57 -18.26
C MET A 11 34.61 -19.70 -16.81
N GLN A 12 35.53 -19.94 -15.88
CA GLN A 12 35.26 -20.01 -14.44
C GLN A 12 34.78 -18.65 -13.91
N ALA A 13 35.49 -17.56 -14.20
CA ALA A 13 35.08 -16.21 -13.80
C ALA A 13 33.70 -15.82 -14.39
N THR A 14 33.42 -16.31 -15.63
CA THR A 14 32.12 -16.09 -16.25
C THR A 14 31.00 -16.88 -15.52
N ALA A 15 31.25 -18.13 -15.14
CA ALA A 15 30.30 -18.94 -14.40
C ALA A 15 30.01 -18.35 -13.02
N GLU A 16 31.05 -17.94 -12.29
CA GLU A 16 30.93 -17.30 -10.97
C GLU A 16 30.11 -15.99 -11.04
N ALA A 17 30.36 -15.14 -12.03
CA ALA A 17 29.59 -13.91 -12.22
C ALA A 17 28.11 -14.19 -12.54
N ILE A 18 27.81 -15.21 -13.35
CA ILE A 18 26.43 -15.62 -13.66
C ILE A 18 25.73 -16.19 -12.43
N ILE A 19 26.43 -17.01 -11.66
CA ILE A 19 25.90 -17.58 -10.40
C ILE A 19 25.62 -16.47 -9.39
N ALA A 20 26.57 -15.57 -9.16
CA ALA A 20 26.44 -14.43 -8.27
C ALA A 20 25.26 -13.51 -8.67
N ALA A 21 25.06 -13.35 -9.99
CA ALA A 21 23.92 -12.59 -10.54
C ALA A 21 22.62 -13.42 -10.63
N ARG A 22 22.57 -14.62 -10.07
CA ARG A 22 21.40 -15.54 -10.11
C ARG A 22 20.80 -15.68 -11.52
N GLY A 23 21.67 -15.89 -12.51
CA GLY A 23 21.27 -16.06 -13.91
C GLY A 23 20.84 -14.77 -14.63
N ASN A 24 20.98 -13.60 -14.01
CA ASN A 24 20.75 -12.31 -14.65
C ASN A 24 21.95 -11.90 -15.53
N LEU A 25 21.86 -12.21 -16.81
CA LEU A 25 22.98 -11.96 -17.75
C LEU A 25 23.29 -10.48 -17.98
N VAL A 26 22.35 -9.57 -17.75
CA VAL A 26 22.65 -8.12 -17.83
C VAL A 26 23.56 -7.71 -16.69
N HIS A 27 23.23 -8.11 -15.49
CA HIS A 27 24.03 -7.81 -14.30
C HIS A 27 25.42 -8.44 -14.37
N ALA A 28 25.49 -9.73 -14.72
CA ALA A 28 26.78 -10.42 -14.88
C ALA A 28 27.66 -9.81 -15.98
N ALA A 29 27.07 -9.31 -17.07
CA ALA A 29 27.82 -8.61 -18.14
C ALA A 29 28.43 -7.31 -17.65
N VAL A 30 27.70 -6.54 -16.86
CA VAL A 30 28.18 -5.30 -16.23
C VAL A 30 29.33 -5.60 -15.26
N THR A 31 29.19 -6.63 -14.42
CA THR A 31 30.23 -7.05 -13.46
C THR A 31 31.51 -7.45 -14.15
N LEU A 32 31.42 -8.14 -15.30
CA LEU A 32 32.58 -8.59 -16.08
C LEU A 32 33.12 -7.52 -17.05
N GLY A 33 32.46 -6.38 -17.22
CA GLY A 33 32.84 -5.35 -18.18
C GLY A 33 32.79 -5.81 -19.64
N ILE A 34 31.90 -6.77 -19.99
CA ILE A 34 31.79 -7.32 -21.34
C ILE A 34 30.40 -7.05 -21.95
N ALA A 35 30.31 -7.08 -23.28
CA ALA A 35 29.04 -6.94 -23.98
C ALA A 35 28.06 -8.07 -23.60
N ARG A 36 26.78 -7.76 -23.45
CA ARG A 36 25.72 -8.74 -23.15
C ARG A 36 25.67 -9.90 -24.14
N ALA A 37 25.86 -9.61 -25.44
CA ALA A 37 25.88 -10.63 -26.48
C ALA A 37 27.03 -11.65 -26.29
N THR A 38 28.19 -11.16 -25.88
CA THR A 38 29.36 -12.00 -25.54
C THR A 38 29.06 -12.88 -24.34
N LEU A 39 28.42 -12.31 -23.29
CA LEU A 39 28.04 -13.09 -22.12
C LEU A 39 26.97 -14.14 -22.45
N GLN A 40 25.99 -13.81 -23.28
CA GLN A 40 24.97 -14.77 -23.73
C GLN A 40 25.57 -15.98 -24.44
N SER A 41 26.57 -15.75 -25.31
CA SER A 41 27.29 -16.84 -25.96
C SER A 41 28.03 -17.72 -24.95
N ARG A 42 28.80 -17.11 -24.04
CA ARG A 42 29.53 -17.83 -22.97
C ARG A 42 28.59 -18.60 -22.03
N ALA A 43 27.45 -17.99 -21.65
CA ALA A 43 26.46 -18.65 -20.80
C ALA A 43 25.85 -19.89 -21.46
N ARG A 44 25.62 -19.82 -22.77
CA ARG A 44 25.13 -20.97 -23.54
C ARG A 44 26.16 -22.10 -23.61
N ASP A 45 27.44 -21.76 -23.78
CA ASP A 45 28.54 -22.74 -23.78
C ASP A 45 28.70 -23.39 -22.40
N LEU A 46 28.63 -22.61 -21.31
CA LEU A 46 28.66 -23.13 -19.93
C LEU A 46 27.48 -24.04 -19.62
N GLN A 47 26.29 -23.68 -20.08
CA GLN A 47 25.10 -24.52 -19.92
C GLN A 47 25.22 -25.84 -20.71
N ASN A 48 25.68 -25.78 -21.96
CA ASN A 48 25.89 -26.96 -22.79
C ASN A 48 26.95 -27.90 -22.21
N LYS A 49 27.94 -27.38 -21.48
CA LYS A 49 28.95 -28.13 -20.76
C LYS A 49 28.52 -28.63 -19.37
N GLY A 50 27.27 -28.30 -18.96
CA GLY A 50 26.72 -28.67 -17.64
C GLY A 50 27.39 -27.95 -16.45
N VAL A 51 28.13 -26.85 -16.69
CA VAL A 51 28.79 -26.06 -15.64
C VAL A 51 27.80 -25.18 -14.88
N ILE A 52 26.78 -24.66 -15.57
CA ILE A 52 25.70 -23.87 -14.94
C ILE A 52 24.35 -24.40 -15.45
N ASP A 53 23.34 -24.31 -14.58
CA ASP A 53 21.94 -24.45 -14.96
C ASP A 53 21.25 -23.11 -14.85
N LEU A 54 21.05 -22.44 -15.99
CA LEU A 54 20.38 -21.12 -16.03
C LEU A 54 18.92 -21.18 -15.60
N ALA A 55 18.24 -22.31 -15.77
CA ALA A 55 16.86 -22.47 -15.34
C ALA A 55 16.81 -22.58 -13.81
N ALA A 56 17.69 -23.39 -13.21
CA ALA A 56 17.80 -23.49 -11.75
C ALA A 56 18.26 -22.18 -11.09
N LEU A 57 19.23 -21.48 -11.71
CA LEU A 57 19.69 -20.18 -11.19
C LEU A 57 18.62 -19.08 -11.26
N ARG A 58 17.70 -19.16 -12.23
CA ARG A 58 16.57 -18.23 -12.39
C ARG A 58 15.32 -18.71 -11.67
N ALA A 59 15.29 -19.98 -11.25
CA ALA A 59 14.23 -20.46 -10.39
C ALA A 59 14.16 -19.54 -9.16
N LYS A 60 12.99 -19.03 -8.90
CA LYS A 60 12.78 -18.24 -7.68
C LYS A 60 13.13 -19.14 -6.50
N PRO A 61 13.89 -18.64 -5.50
CA PRO A 61 13.97 -19.36 -4.25
C PRO A 61 12.53 -19.65 -3.82
N GLU A 62 12.24 -20.86 -3.39
CA GLU A 62 11.02 -21.14 -2.66
C GLU A 62 11.00 -20.16 -1.49
N HIS A 63 10.23 -19.09 -1.65
CA HIS A 63 9.99 -18.20 -0.54
C HIS A 63 9.19 -19.00 0.47
N VAL A 64 9.84 -19.33 1.56
CA VAL A 64 9.14 -19.74 2.77
C VAL A 64 8.39 -18.49 3.25
N THR A 65 7.26 -18.21 2.61
CA THR A 65 6.26 -17.32 3.17
C THR A 65 5.66 -18.09 4.32
N ASN A 66 5.95 -17.68 5.53
CA ASN A 66 5.38 -18.26 6.74
C ASN A 66 3.85 -18.03 6.84
N ALA A 67 3.26 -17.36 5.88
CA ALA A 67 1.82 -17.17 5.76
C ALA A 67 1.38 -17.47 4.33
N ARG A 68 0.53 -18.47 4.16
CA ARG A 68 -0.19 -18.72 2.91
C ARG A 68 -1.10 -17.52 2.65
N LEU A 69 -0.99 -16.91 1.47
CA LEU A 69 -1.92 -15.86 1.07
C LEU A 69 -3.31 -16.48 0.89
N PRO A 70 -4.37 -15.81 1.32
CA PRO A 70 -5.72 -16.29 1.12
C PRO A 70 -6.07 -16.36 -0.37
N ILE A 71 -6.71 -17.44 -0.78
CA ILE A 71 -7.11 -17.67 -2.18
C ILE A 71 -8.53 -17.16 -2.42
N THR A 72 -9.38 -17.25 -1.40
CA THR A 72 -10.79 -16.85 -1.46
C THR A 72 -11.12 -15.84 -0.36
N ALA A 73 -12.27 -15.19 -0.46
CA ALA A 73 -12.75 -14.30 0.59
C ALA A 73 -12.92 -15.03 1.93
N ASP A 74 -13.38 -16.30 1.88
CA ASP A 74 -13.55 -17.09 3.08
C ASP A 74 -12.22 -17.44 3.75
N GLU A 75 -11.20 -17.82 2.95
CA GLU A 75 -9.84 -18.06 3.48
C GLU A 75 -9.21 -16.79 4.04
N ALA A 76 -9.41 -15.64 3.40
CA ALA A 76 -8.97 -14.35 3.92
C ALA A 76 -9.68 -14.01 5.24
N TRP A 77 -10.96 -14.30 5.33
CA TRP A 77 -11.76 -14.13 6.54
C TRP A 77 -11.27 -15.04 7.68
N GLU A 78 -11.06 -16.32 7.40
CA GLU A 78 -10.56 -17.28 8.39
C GLU A 78 -9.17 -16.89 8.91
N GLN A 79 -8.31 -16.41 8.04
CA GLN A 79 -7.00 -15.93 8.42
C GLN A 79 -7.07 -14.72 9.37
N LEU A 80 -7.89 -13.72 9.04
CA LEU A 80 -8.14 -12.56 9.91
C LEU A 80 -8.82 -12.98 11.22
N ASP A 81 -9.85 -13.82 11.18
CA ASP A 81 -10.56 -14.29 12.35
C ASP A 81 -9.65 -15.08 13.30
N GLY A 82 -8.74 -15.87 12.73
CA GLY A 82 -7.70 -16.58 13.51
C GLY A 82 -6.77 -15.64 14.28
N TRP A 83 -6.44 -14.46 13.71
CA TRP A 83 -5.62 -13.45 14.37
C TRP A 83 -6.39 -12.62 15.39
N ILE A 84 -7.62 -12.27 15.11
CA ILE A 84 -8.52 -11.53 16.01
C ILE A 84 -8.88 -12.38 17.24
N GLY A 85 -8.72 -13.71 17.15
CA GLY A 85 -9.06 -14.67 18.20
C GLY A 85 -10.52 -14.57 18.57
N ARG A 86 -11.34 -15.41 18.04
CA ARG A 86 -12.80 -15.68 18.26
C ARG A 86 -13.63 -14.75 19.17
N LYS A 87 -13.13 -13.55 19.47
CA LYS A 87 -13.93 -12.51 20.07
C LYS A 87 -14.87 -12.01 18.98
N ARG A 88 -16.07 -12.60 18.90
CA ARG A 88 -17.12 -12.02 18.08
C ARG A 88 -17.26 -10.57 18.47
N ILE A 89 -16.87 -9.68 17.57
CA ILE A 89 -17.16 -8.26 17.72
C ILE A 89 -18.66 -8.18 17.77
N PRO A 90 -19.25 -7.68 18.86
CA PRO A 90 -20.70 -7.53 18.91
C PRO A 90 -21.09 -6.68 17.71
N LYS A 91 -22.08 -7.09 16.92
CA LYS A 91 -22.70 -6.22 15.92
C LYS A 91 -23.33 -5.05 16.68
N GLY A 92 -22.53 -4.05 17.00
CA GLY A 92 -23.01 -2.84 17.63
C GLY A 92 -23.90 -2.11 16.64
N THR A 93 -25.08 -1.75 17.09
CA THR A 93 -25.83 -0.70 16.38
C THR A 93 -24.92 0.54 16.36
N PRO A 94 -24.63 1.14 15.18
CA PRO A 94 -23.80 2.34 15.12
C PRO A 94 -24.30 3.35 16.15
N PRO A 95 -23.46 3.88 17.04
CA PRO A 95 -23.91 4.91 17.96
C PRO A 95 -24.47 6.06 17.12
N LYS A 96 -25.69 6.49 17.41
CA LYS A 96 -26.28 7.68 16.78
C LYS A 96 -25.50 8.88 17.32
N TRP A 97 -24.51 9.34 16.56
CA TRP A 97 -23.75 10.53 16.89
C TRP A 97 -24.68 11.75 17.03
N LYS A 98 -24.56 12.48 18.15
CA LYS A 98 -25.27 13.72 18.36
C LYS A 98 -24.29 14.87 18.21
N PRO A 99 -24.66 15.94 17.46
CA PRO A 99 -23.84 17.16 17.42
C PRO A 99 -23.58 17.66 18.85
N GLY A 100 -22.31 17.76 19.22
CA GLY A 100 -21.91 18.18 20.57
C GLY A 100 -21.17 17.11 21.38
N ASP A 101 -21.27 15.85 20.98
CA ASP A 101 -20.51 14.77 21.60
C ASP A 101 -19.06 14.74 21.13
N VAL A 102 -18.20 14.11 21.92
CA VAL A 102 -16.82 13.84 21.54
C VAL A 102 -16.82 12.76 20.46
N GLN A 103 -16.35 13.08 19.26
CA GLN A 103 -16.16 12.13 18.20
C GLN A 103 -14.75 11.51 18.30
N ARG A 104 -14.67 10.20 18.31
CA ARG A 104 -13.41 9.44 18.24
C ARG A 104 -13.17 9.00 16.81
N ILE A 105 -12.01 9.37 16.29
CA ILE A 105 -11.60 9.05 14.92
C ILE A 105 -10.34 8.18 14.98
N CYS A 106 -10.35 7.13 14.18
CA CYS A 106 -9.18 6.35 13.89
C CYS A 106 -8.77 6.58 12.43
N VAL A 107 -7.47 6.74 12.16
CA VAL A 107 -6.93 6.87 10.80
C VAL A 107 -5.92 5.75 10.57
N ALA A 108 -6.20 4.89 9.62
CA ALA A 108 -5.37 3.75 9.25
C ALA A 108 -5.34 3.63 7.72
N GLY A 109 -4.21 3.28 7.14
CA GLY A 109 -4.09 3.16 5.69
C GLY A 109 -2.87 2.37 5.27
N ASP A 110 -2.56 2.41 3.97
CA ASP A 110 -1.44 1.65 3.40
C ASP A 110 -1.53 0.17 3.83
N PHE A 111 -2.73 -0.44 3.64
CA PHE A 111 -2.97 -1.85 3.94
C PHE A 111 -2.34 -2.75 2.89
N HIS A 112 -2.41 -2.34 1.61
CA HIS A 112 -1.88 -3.09 0.48
C HIS A 112 -2.34 -4.54 0.45
N ALA A 113 -3.64 -4.79 0.63
CA ALA A 113 -4.16 -6.16 0.57
C ALA A 113 -3.68 -6.88 -0.70
N PRO A 114 -3.15 -8.11 -0.58
CA PRO A 114 -3.20 -9.03 0.56
C PRO A 114 -2.01 -8.89 1.54
N PHE A 115 -1.14 -7.90 1.40
CA PHE A 115 0.11 -7.75 2.18
C PHE A 115 -0.08 -6.94 3.48
N TYR A 116 -1.29 -6.77 3.96
CA TYR A 116 -1.51 -6.14 5.27
C TYR A 116 -0.85 -6.94 6.40
N CYS A 117 -0.47 -6.26 7.46
CA CYS A 117 0.03 -6.88 8.67
C CYS A 117 -1.14 -7.41 9.51
N PRO A 118 -1.36 -8.74 9.63
CA PRO A 118 -2.52 -9.28 10.32
C PRO A 118 -2.61 -8.84 11.77
N GLU A 119 -1.47 -8.73 12.47
CA GLU A 119 -1.43 -8.27 13.86
C GLU A 119 -1.89 -6.81 13.99
N THR A 120 -1.44 -5.95 13.06
CA THR A 120 -1.87 -4.54 13.02
C THR A 120 -3.36 -4.43 12.79
N VAL A 121 -3.88 -5.17 11.82
CA VAL A 121 -5.30 -5.17 11.49
C VAL A 121 -6.14 -5.74 12.63
N ALA A 122 -5.70 -6.86 13.22
CA ALA A 122 -6.40 -7.46 14.35
C ALA A 122 -6.46 -6.49 15.54
N THR A 123 -5.35 -5.82 15.88
CA THR A 123 -5.32 -4.83 16.97
C THR A 123 -6.19 -3.62 16.65
N LEU A 124 -6.14 -3.11 15.41
CA LEU A 124 -7.02 -2.04 14.96
C LEU A 124 -8.50 -2.39 15.19
N ILE A 125 -8.91 -3.57 14.78
CA ILE A 125 -10.29 -4.03 14.88
C ILE A 125 -10.70 -4.27 16.34
N THR A 126 -9.88 -4.98 17.12
CA THR A 126 -10.25 -5.39 18.49
C THR A 126 -10.18 -4.24 19.50
N ASP A 127 -9.18 -3.39 19.37
CA ASP A 127 -8.95 -2.31 20.33
C ASP A 127 -9.72 -1.04 19.98
N GLU A 128 -9.80 -0.70 18.70
CA GLU A 128 -10.39 0.57 18.28
C GLU A 128 -11.82 0.43 17.76
N GLY A 129 -12.21 -0.72 17.18
CA GLY A 129 -13.57 -0.93 16.70
C GLY A 129 -14.66 -0.60 17.75
N PRO A 130 -14.54 -1.06 19.00
CA PRO A 130 -15.55 -0.76 20.03
C PRO A 130 -15.58 0.69 20.54
N ARG A 131 -14.57 1.51 20.18
CA ARG A 131 -14.35 2.84 20.76
C ARG A 131 -14.40 3.98 19.74
N THR A 132 -14.39 3.65 18.47
CA THR A 132 -14.22 4.61 17.36
C THR A 132 -15.55 4.86 16.68
N ASP A 133 -15.89 6.11 16.45
CA ASP A 133 -17.09 6.50 15.72
C ASP A 133 -16.86 6.45 14.21
N THR A 134 -15.69 6.88 13.75
CA THR A 134 -15.32 6.88 12.34
C THR A 134 -13.91 6.34 12.14
N LEU A 135 -13.78 5.32 11.30
CA LEU A 135 -12.51 4.91 10.73
C LEU A 135 -12.29 5.65 9.40
N ILE A 136 -11.16 6.34 9.27
CA ILE A 136 -10.71 6.89 7.99
C ILE A 136 -9.61 5.98 7.43
N VAL A 137 -9.91 5.30 6.33
CA VAL A 137 -8.92 4.54 5.56
C VAL A 137 -8.16 5.53 4.69
N SER A 138 -6.91 5.78 5.01
CA SER A 138 -6.09 6.83 4.39
C SER A 138 -5.40 6.40 3.09
N GLY A 139 -6.02 5.53 2.31
CA GLY A 139 -5.56 5.10 0.97
C GLY A 139 -4.80 3.78 0.96
N ASP A 140 -4.52 3.31 -0.24
CA ASP A 140 -3.80 2.09 -0.57
C ASP A 140 -4.37 0.86 0.17
N LEU A 141 -5.69 0.67 0.02
CA LEU A 141 -6.39 -0.48 0.60
C LEU A 141 -6.00 -1.78 -0.11
N MET A 142 -5.93 -1.76 -1.44
CA MET A 142 -5.52 -2.87 -2.31
C MET A 142 -4.18 -2.55 -2.96
N ASP A 143 -3.29 -3.54 -3.08
CA ASP A 143 -1.96 -3.29 -3.68
C ASP A 143 -1.98 -3.23 -5.21
N PHE A 144 -2.86 -3.98 -5.89
CA PHE A 144 -2.80 -4.22 -7.33
C PHE A 144 -1.43 -4.75 -7.77
N TYR A 145 -0.86 -5.64 -6.96
CA TYR A 145 0.45 -6.25 -7.17
C TYR A 145 0.53 -7.03 -8.47
N SER A 146 -0.54 -7.77 -8.80
CA SER A 146 -0.62 -8.62 -10.00
C SER A 146 -0.39 -7.85 -11.30
N ILE A 147 -0.81 -6.57 -11.35
CA ILE A 147 -0.61 -5.69 -12.50
C ILE A 147 0.52 -4.67 -12.33
N SER A 148 1.24 -4.72 -11.21
CA SER A 148 2.37 -3.85 -10.95
C SER A 148 3.50 -4.06 -11.97
N ARG A 149 4.17 -2.97 -12.36
CA ARG A 149 5.38 -3.00 -13.23
C ARG A 149 6.65 -3.26 -12.46
N PHE A 150 6.60 -3.23 -11.14
CA PHE A 150 7.76 -3.50 -10.29
C PHE A 150 8.09 -5.00 -10.27
N LEU A 151 9.33 -5.30 -9.91
CA LEU A 151 9.78 -6.68 -9.76
C LEU A 151 8.91 -7.39 -8.74
N LYS A 152 8.32 -8.51 -9.16
CA LYS A 152 7.45 -9.33 -8.31
C LYS A 152 8.31 -10.38 -7.59
N TYR A 153 8.15 -10.44 -6.29
CA TYR A 153 8.79 -11.46 -5.45
C TYR A 153 7.86 -12.64 -5.18
N GLU A 154 6.57 -12.43 -5.34
CA GLU A 154 5.52 -13.43 -5.11
C GLU A 154 4.60 -13.57 -6.32
N GLN A 155 3.86 -14.68 -6.38
CA GLN A 155 2.81 -14.87 -7.36
C GLN A 155 1.46 -14.67 -6.68
N VAL A 156 0.86 -13.53 -6.92
CA VAL A 156 -0.47 -13.16 -6.43
C VAL A 156 -1.34 -12.86 -7.63
N SER A 157 -2.50 -13.51 -7.71
CA SER A 157 -3.47 -13.23 -8.76
C SER A 157 -4.36 -12.03 -8.40
N MET A 158 -4.96 -11.40 -9.40
CA MET A 158 -5.95 -10.34 -9.19
C MET A 158 -7.14 -10.83 -8.34
N GLU A 159 -7.55 -12.08 -8.56
CA GLU A 159 -8.62 -12.70 -7.77
C GLU A 159 -8.28 -12.81 -6.29
N GLN A 160 -7.05 -13.21 -5.96
CA GLN A 160 -6.57 -13.25 -4.58
C GLN A 160 -6.53 -11.86 -3.94
N GLU A 161 -6.08 -10.85 -4.69
CA GLU A 161 -6.08 -9.46 -4.20
C GLU A 161 -7.50 -8.96 -3.93
N ILE A 162 -8.44 -9.20 -4.85
CA ILE A 162 -9.85 -8.83 -4.70
C ILE A 162 -10.47 -9.53 -3.49
N ALA A 163 -10.28 -10.85 -3.36
CA ALA A 163 -10.82 -11.63 -2.27
C ALA A 163 -10.29 -11.15 -0.90
N SER A 164 -8.99 -10.90 -0.82
CA SER A 164 -8.36 -10.38 0.41
C SER A 164 -8.86 -8.97 0.76
N THR A 165 -9.03 -8.12 -0.25
CA THR A 165 -9.56 -6.76 -0.04
C THR A 165 -11.01 -6.77 0.41
N ASP A 166 -11.85 -7.63 -0.17
CA ASP A 166 -13.25 -7.77 0.22
C ASP A 166 -13.38 -8.30 1.66
N ALA A 167 -12.56 -9.29 2.04
CA ALA A 167 -12.51 -9.80 3.41
C ALA A 167 -12.09 -8.70 4.41
N LEU A 168 -11.08 -7.91 4.08
CA LEU A 168 -10.64 -6.78 4.91
C LEU A 168 -11.75 -5.74 5.05
N LEU A 169 -12.40 -5.34 3.95
CA LEU A 169 -13.53 -4.39 3.97
C LEU A 169 -14.69 -4.92 4.82
N SER A 170 -15.00 -6.20 4.72
CA SER A 170 -16.03 -6.85 5.53
C SER A 170 -15.73 -6.73 7.02
N GLN A 171 -14.49 -7.00 7.43
CA GLN A 171 -14.06 -6.87 8.82
C GLN A 171 -14.12 -5.41 9.31
N LEU A 172 -13.59 -4.48 8.54
CA LEU A 172 -13.61 -3.06 8.88
C LEU A 172 -15.04 -2.54 8.98
N SER A 173 -15.91 -2.87 8.01
CA SER A 173 -17.32 -2.50 8.01
C SER A 173 -18.10 -3.09 9.19
N THR A 174 -17.71 -4.29 9.66
CA THR A 174 -18.34 -4.92 10.83
C THR A 174 -17.88 -4.28 12.13
N ALA A 175 -16.63 -3.90 12.21
CA ALA A 175 -16.01 -3.38 13.43
C ALA A 175 -16.31 -1.89 13.69
N PHE A 176 -16.43 -1.11 12.63
CA PHE A 176 -16.57 0.35 12.72
C PHE A 176 -17.94 0.81 12.24
N PRO A 177 -18.62 1.71 12.97
CA PRO A 177 -19.94 2.21 12.57
C PRO A 177 -19.92 3.06 11.30
N ASP A 178 -18.84 3.76 11.01
CA ASP A 178 -18.64 4.59 9.81
C ASP A 178 -17.22 4.40 9.29
N VAL A 179 -17.07 4.03 8.03
CA VAL A 179 -15.79 3.84 7.35
C VAL A 179 -15.71 4.79 6.17
N LEU A 180 -14.78 5.75 6.23
CA LEU A 180 -14.53 6.73 5.18
C LEU A 180 -13.23 6.37 4.44
N ILE A 181 -13.31 6.07 3.15
CA ILE A 181 -12.16 5.70 2.34
C ILE A 181 -11.64 6.93 1.58
N VAL A 182 -10.39 7.26 1.79
CA VAL A 182 -9.57 8.13 0.96
C VAL A 182 -8.84 7.23 -0.04
N SER A 183 -8.79 7.60 -1.30
CA SER A 183 -8.12 6.80 -2.32
C SER A 183 -6.61 7.00 -2.28
N GLY A 184 -5.88 5.90 -2.37
CA GLY A 184 -4.43 5.92 -2.60
C GLY A 184 -4.07 5.83 -4.09
N ASN A 185 -2.77 5.93 -4.37
CA ASN A 185 -2.28 5.82 -5.75
C ASN A 185 -2.38 4.39 -6.31
N HIS A 186 -2.37 3.38 -5.45
CA HIS A 186 -2.63 2.00 -5.86
C HIS A 186 -4.12 1.82 -6.20
N ASP A 187 -5.02 2.32 -5.36
CA ASP A 187 -6.47 2.11 -5.47
C ASP A 187 -7.09 2.69 -6.74
N SER A 188 -6.63 3.87 -7.16
CA SER A 188 -7.24 4.61 -8.27
C SER A 188 -6.40 4.57 -9.54
N GLN A 189 -5.11 4.89 -9.42
CA GLN A 189 -4.29 5.14 -10.60
C GLN A 189 -3.73 3.87 -11.23
N ARG A 190 -3.32 2.89 -10.40
CA ARG A 190 -2.61 1.72 -10.93
C ARG A 190 -3.50 0.91 -11.86
N PHE A 191 -4.73 0.59 -11.45
CA PHE A 191 -5.68 -0.14 -12.25
C PHE A 191 -6.19 0.66 -13.44
N GLU A 192 -6.59 1.92 -13.23
CA GLU A 192 -7.11 2.79 -14.28
C GLU A 192 -6.07 3.06 -15.37
N LYS A 193 -4.81 3.35 -15.00
CA LYS A 193 -3.73 3.54 -15.98
C LYS A 193 -3.49 2.29 -16.82
N GLN A 194 -3.58 1.10 -16.23
CA GLN A 194 -3.46 -0.15 -16.97
C GLN A 194 -4.63 -0.33 -17.94
N LEU A 195 -5.87 -0.14 -17.50
CA LEU A 195 -7.04 -0.23 -18.38
C LEU A 195 -6.91 0.72 -19.57
N ARG A 196 -6.57 1.98 -19.34
CA ARG A 196 -6.40 2.99 -20.39
C ARG A 196 -5.22 2.66 -21.34
N SER A 197 -4.25 1.86 -20.92
CA SER A 197 -3.14 1.43 -21.78
C SER A 197 -3.48 0.26 -22.69
N PHE A 198 -4.52 -0.52 -22.37
CA PHE A 198 -4.93 -1.71 -23.13
C PHE A 198 -6.19 -1.53 -23.93
N LEU A 199 -7.05 -0.62 -23.56
CA LEU A 199 -8.35 -0.41 -24.18
C LEU A 199 -8.38 0.85 -25.04
N SER A 200 -9.14 0.79 -26.15
CA SER A 200 -9.39 1.99 -26.93
C SER A 200 -10.25 2.99 -26.15
N PRO A 201 -10.20 4.30 -26.49
CA PRO A 201 -11.07 5.30 -25.87
C PRO A 201 -12.56 4.95 -25.90
N ASP A 202 -13.03 4.35 -27.01
CA ASP A 202 -14.42 3.93 -27.15
C ASP A 202 -14.79 2.81 -26.20
N MET A 203 -13.90 1.81 -26.05
CA MET A 203 -14.10 0.72 -25.09
C MET A 203 -14.07 1.25 -23.64
N MET A 204 -13.18 2.17 -23.34
CA MET A 204 -13.16 2.85 -22.03
C MET A 204 -14.47 3.55 -21.77
N HIS A 205 -15.00 4.30 -22.73
CA HIS A 205 -16.29 5.00 -22.61
C HIS A 205 -17.44 4.00 -22.35
N VAL A 206 -17.47 2.88 -23.06
CA VAL A 206 -18.48 1.84 -22.80
C VAL A 206 -18.38 1.30 -21.36
N ILE A 207 -17.18 1.02 -20.87
CA ILE A 207 -16.97 0.55 -19.49
C ILE A 207 -17.41 1.60 -18.49
N GLU A 208 -17.06 2.87 -18.71
CA GLU A 208 -17.49 3.99 -17.86
C GLU A 208 -19.02 4.09 -17.80
N LEU A 209 -19.71 3.95 -18.92
CA LEU A 209 -21.17 3.91 -18.96
C LEU A 209 -21.75 2.73 -18.16
N LEU A 210 -21.18 1.53 -18.32
CA LEU A 210 -21.65 0.32 -17.63
C LEU A 210 -21.39 0.36 -16.12
N THR A 211 -20.32 1.02 -15.68
CA THR A 211 -19.96 1.15 -14.26
C THR A 211 -20.51 2.41 -13.59
N GLY A 212 -21.24 3.24 -14.32
CA GLY A 212 -21.73 4.54 -13.85
C GLY A 212 -20.59 5.55 -13.65
N GLY A 213 -19.56 5.49 -14.50
CA GLY A 213 -18.41 6.40 -14.47
C GLY A 213 -17.34 6.09 -13.43
N ASN A 214 -17.49 5.00 -12.68
CA ASN A 214 -16.53 4.63 -11.64
C ASN A 214 -15.84 3.29 -11.96
N LEU A 215 -14.56 3.36 -12.31
CA LEU A 215 -13.71 2.21 -12.67
C LEU A 215 -12.95 1.61 -11.48
N SER A 216 -13.19 2.09 -10.27
CA SER A 216 -12.48 1.61 -9.10
C SER A 216 -13.03 0.27 -8.60
N VAL A 217 -12.16 -0.74 -8.52
CA VAL A 217 -12.48 -2.04 -7.91
C VAL A 217 -12.90 -1.85 -6.46
N ILE A 218 -12.20 -0.98 -5.71
CA ILE A 218 -12.52 -0.69 -4.31
C ILE A 218 -13.92 -0.14 -4.16
N HIS A 219 -14.33 0.78 -5.06
CA HIS A 219 -15.68 1.33 -5.04
C HIS A 219 -16.75 0.26 -5.29
N LEU A 220 -16.49 -0.65 -6.22
CA LEU A 220 -17.42 -1.76 -6.51
C LEU A 220 -17.57 -2.71 -5.32
N LEU A 221 -16.48 -3.05 -4.65
CA LEU A 221 -16.49 -3.89 -3.45
C LEU A 221 -17.22 -3.18 -2.30
N ALA A 222 -16.92 -1.93 -2.08
CA ALA A 222 -17.49 -1.15 -0.97
C ALA A 222 -19.01 -0.94 -1.07
N LYS A 223 -19.60 -1.00 -2.27
CA LYS A 223 -21.07 -0.96 -2.45
C LYS A 223 -21.83 -2.03 -1.67
N ARG A 224 -21.16 -3.11 -1.27
CA ARG A 224 -21.75 -4.18 -0.45
C ARG A 224 -21.93 -3.77 1.02
N TYR A 225 -21.26 -2.72 1.46
CA TYR A 225 -21.15 -2.31 2.85
C TYR A 225 -21.79 -0.92 3.04
N PRO A 226 -23.00 -0.83 3.62
CA PRO A 226 -23.77 0.42 3.64
C PRO A 226 -23.17 1.52 4.53
N ASN A 227 -22.27 1.17 5.44
CA ASN A 227 -21.54 2.11 6.30
C ASN A 227 -20.15 2.49 5.74
N VAL A 228 -19.83 2.06 4.51
CA VAL A 228 -18.59 2.44 3.82
C VAL A 228 -18.90 3.53 2.81
N ARG A 229 -18.19 4.64 2.92
CA ARG A 229 -18.31 5.80 2.04
C ARG A 229 -16.94 6.28 1.58
N PHE A 230 -16.92 7.07 0.53
CA PHE A 230 -15.69 7.59 -0.06
C PHE A 230 -15.52 9.08 0.19
N ALA A 231 -14.27 9.51 0.26
CA ALA A 231 -13.90 10.91 0.18
C ALA A 231 -14.47 11.54 -1.10
N PRO A 232 -14.90 12.81 -1.07
CA PRO A 232 -15.42 13.48 -2.25
C PRO A 232 -14.35 13.56 -3.35
N GLN A 233 -14.79 13.40 -4.59
CA GLN A 233 -13.94 13.65 -5.75
C GLN A 233 -13.69 15.16 -5.87
N HIS A 234 -12.45 15.52 -6.07
CA HIS A 234 -12.05 16.89 -6.41
C HIS A 234 -11.74 16.99 -7.91
N ALA A 235 -11.66 18.20 -8.42
CA ALA A 235 -11.28 18.46 -9.80
C ALA A 235 -9.93 17.79 -10.11
N GLY A 236 -9.93 16.82 -11.01
CA GLY A 236 -8.77 16.02 -11.37
C GLY A 236 -9.16 14.64 -11.90
N ASN A 237 -8.19 13.90 -12.41
CA ASN A 237 -8.40 12.67 -13.17
C ASN A 237 -8.53 11.39 -12.32
N HIS A 238 -8.90 11.50 -11.05
CA HIS A 238 -9.00 10.33 -10.18
C HIS A 238 -10.45 9.92 -9.95
N ALA A 239 -10.73 8.63 -10.14
CA ALA A 239 -12.05 8.06 -9.90
C ALA A 239 -12.50 8.17 -8.44
N LEU A 240 -11.58 8.32 -7.50
CA LEU A 240 -11.83 8.46 -6.06
C LEU A 240 -11.10 9.66 -5.50
N GLY A 241 -11.66 10.25 -4.43
CA GLY A 241 -11.03 11.38 -3.74
C GLY A 241 -9.81 10.94 -2.92
N TRP A 242 -8.67 11.60 -3.14
CA TRP A 242 -7.40 11.34 -2.44
C TRP A 242 -7.18 12.22 -1.20
N ILE A 243 -8.16 13.09 -0.91
CA ILE A 243 -8.15 14.00 0.23
C ILE A 243 -9.56 14.09 0.83
N THR A 244 -9.65 14.20 2.13
CA THR A 244 -10.91 14.45 2.83
C THR A 244 -10.69 15.37 4.02
N GLN A 245 -11.75 16.05 4.43
CA GLN A 245 -11.76 16.86 5.64
C GLN A 245 -12.92 16.44 6.55
N VAL A 246 -12.60 16.20 7.81
CA VAL A 246 -13.57 15.93 8.88
C VAL A 246 -13.33 16.94 10.01
N GLY A 247 -14.24 17.90 10.16
CA GLY A 247 -14.00 19.03 11.06
C GLY A 247 -12.76 19.84 10.63
N ASP A 248 -11.81 20.00 11.53
CA ASP A 248 -10.51 20.66 11.28
C ASP A 248 -9.35 19.67 11.01
N LEU A 249 -9.68 18.39 10.80
CA LEU A 249 -8.76 17.33 10.39
C LEU A 249 -8.80 17.16 8.88
N VAL A 250 -7.66 17.23 8.23
CA VAL A 250 -7.44 16.85 6.83
C VAL A 250 -6.67 15.52 6.78
N VAL A 251 -7.17 14.57 6.01
CA VAL A 251 -6.51 13.30 5.73
C VAL A 251 -6.28 13.17 4.24
N THR A 252 -5.06 12.82 3.84
CA THR A 252 -4.69 12.76 2.43
C THR A 252 -3.74 11.60 2.12
N HIS A 253 -3.78 11.16 0.87
CA HIS A 253 -2.85 10.20 0.29
C HIS A 253 -2.10 10.85 -0.90
N ALA A 254 -1.47 12.00 -0.66
CA ALA A 254 -0.72 12.69 -1.71
C ALA A 254 0.57 11.92 -2.06
N GLU A 255 0.83 11.76 -3.37
CA GLU A 255 1.99 11.04 -3.91
C GLU A 255 3.30 11.84 -3.76
N LYS A 256 3.59 12.29 -2.56
CA LYS A 256 4.83 13.00 -2.23
C LYS A 256 5.67 12.16 -1.27
N PHE A 257 6.96 12.13 -1.53
CA PHE A 257 7.93 11.41 -0.72
C PHE A 257 9.20 12.22 -0.53
N SER A 258 9.69 12.27 0.70
CA SER A 258 11.00 12.83 1.04
C SER A 258 11.71 11.90 2.04
N ARG A 259 13.03 11.79 1.89
CA ARG A 259 13.89 11.08 2.86
C ARG A 259 14.03 11.85 4.17
N VAL A 260 13.82 13.17 4.13
CA VAL A 260 13.91 14.03 5.31
C VAL A 260 12.60 13.98 6.07
N PRO A 261 12.61 13.56 7.36
CA PRO A 261 11.41 13.53 8.19
C PRO A 261 10.69 14.89 8.21
N GLY A 262 9.37 14.87 8.02
CA GLY A 262 8.54 16.05 8.03
C GLY A 262 8.61 16.94 6.78
N SER A 263 9.55 16.72 5.86
CA SER A 263 9.63 17.51 4.64
C SER A 263 8.44 17.28 3.72
N THR A 264 8.00 16.03 3.58
CA THR A 264 6.79 15.68 2.82
C THR A 264 5.57 16.43 3.36
N LEU A 265 5.39 16.43 4.67
CA LEU A 265 4.27 17.08 5.33
C LEU A 265 4.21 18.58 5.05
N ARG A 266 5.35 19.26 5.14
CA ARG A 266 5.44 20.71 4.87
C ARG A 266 5.10 21.05 3.44
N GLN A 267 5.63 20.29 2.47
CA GLN A 267 5.33 20.49 1.04
C GLN A 267 3.85 20.28 0.72
N ILE A 268 3.21 19.31 1.38
CA ILE A 268 1.78 19.07 1.20
C ILE A 268 0.97 20.20 1.86
N GLU A 269 1.35 20.62 3.05
CA GLU A 269 0.71 21.73 3.76
C GLU A 269 0.75 23.02 2.94
N GLU A 270 1.91 23.39 2.41
CA GLU A 270 2.09 24.54 1.52
C GLU A 270 1.15 24.44 0.30
N GLY A 271 1.16 23.29 -0.38
CA GLY A 271 0.29 23.06 -1.55
C GLY A 271 -1.20 23.10 -1.20
N LEU A 272 -1.60 22.56 -0.05
CA LEU A 272 -3.01 22.61 0.38
C LEU A 272 -3.42 24.02 0.81
N THR A 273 -2.52 24.82 1.33
CA THR A 273 -2.78 26.22 1.71
C THR A 273 -2.92 27.09 0.46
N ASP A 274 -2.07 26.89 -0.55
CA ASP A 274 -2.12 27.63 -1.81
C ASP A 274 -3.37 27.28 -2.66
N PHE A 275 -3.82 26.04 -2.57
CA PHE A 275 -4.92 25.49 -3.38
C PHE A 275 -6.17 25.08 -2.54
N ASP A 276 -6.36 25.68 -1.37
CA ASP A 276 -7.48 25.36 -0.47
C ASP A 276 -8.85 25.51 -1.18
N HIS A 277 -8.99 26.53 -2.03
CA HIS A 277 -10.17 26.80 -2.84
C HIS A 277 -10.45 25.69 -3.87
N VAL A 278 -9.41 25.02 -4.40
CA VAL A 278 -9.55 23.91 -5.36
C VAL A 278 -10.13 22.68 -4.67
N TYR A 279 -9.67 22.42 -3.44
CA TYR A 279 -10.12 21.28 -2.64
C TYR A 279 -11.31 21.61 -1.75
N ASN A 280 -11.82 22.85 -1.80
CA ASN A 280 -12.92 23.34 -0.97
C ASN A 280 -12.67 23.08 0.53
N LEU A 281 -11.42 23.28 0.98
CA LEU A 281 -11.03 23.10 2.36
C LEU A 281 -11.49 24.29 3.22
N LYS A 282 -12.09 23.98 4.35
CA LYS A 282 -12.34 24.91 5.43
C LYS A 282 -11.08 25.09 6.27
N PRO A 283 -10.97 26.10 7.12
CA PRO A 283 -9.86 26.23 8.05
C PRO A 283 -9.59 24.93 8.81
N TRP A 284 -8.34 24.46 8.80
CA TRP A 284 -7.94 23.21 9.39
C TRP A 284 -6.66 23.36 10.23
N ARG A 285 -6.48 22.44 11.18
CA ARG A 285 -5.36 22.44 12.13
C ARG A 285 -4.54 21.17 12.11
N VAL A 286 -5.11 20.06 11.74
CA VAL A 286 -4.42 18.75 11.74
C VAL A 286 -4.41 18.19 10.33
N LEU A 287 -3.21 17.79 9.86
CA LEU A 287 -3.01 17.09 8.61
C LEU A 287 -2.45 15.70 8.91
N ILE A 288 -3.08 14.66 8.38
CA ILE A 288 -2.55 13.30 8.38
C ILE A 288 -2.29 12.88 6.95
N GLN A 289 -1.04 12.51 6.67
CA GLN A 289 -0.56 12.02 5.37
C GLN A 289 -0.21 10.54 5.45
N ALA A 290 -0.72 9.75 4.53
CA ALA A 290 -0.34 8.35 4.27
C ALA A 290 0.74 8.24 3.17
N HIS A 291 0.81 7.16 2.41
CA HIS A 291 1.72 6.92 1.29
C HIS A 291 3.19 6.70 1.63
N THR A 292 3.73 7.42 2.59
CA THR A 292 5.17 7.33 2.90
C THR A 292 5.53 6.11 3.74
N HIS A 293 4.54 5.42 4.30
CA HIS A 293 4.66 4.32 5.27
C HIS A 293 5.49 4.68 6.52
N ALA A 294 5.91 5.94 6.63
CA ALA A 294 6.71 6.42 7.71
C ALA A 294 5.84 7.10 8.78
N HIS A 295 6.38 7.26 9.98
CA HIS A 295 5.77 8.07 11.00
C HIS A 295 6.67 9.25 11.36
N SER A 296 6.11 10.43 11.35
CA SER A 296 6.71 11.64 11.91
C SER A 296 5.62 12.62 12.33
N VAL A 297 5.97 13.48 13.28
CA VAL A 297 5.09 14.53 13.78
C VAL A 297 5.83 15.85 13.70
N VAL A 298 5.17 16.87 13.15
CA VAL A 298 5.71 18.22 13.00
C VAL A 298 4.68 19.23 13.50
N THR A 299 5.07 20.08 14.43
CA THR A 299 4.30 21.28 14.74
C THR A 299 4.69 22.36 13.75
N TRP A 300 3.72 22.97 13.07
CA TRP A 300 3.93 23.91 11.99
C TRP A 300 3.12 25.19 12.22
N HIS A 301 3.73 26.36 12.00
CA HIS A 301 3.08 27.67 12.17
C HIS A 301 2.37 27.84 13.53
N ALA A 302 2.97 27.32 14.60
CA ALA A 302 2.53 27.40 15.99
C ALA A 302 1.20 26.71 16.34
N ASP A 303 0.31 26.46 15.39
CA ASP A 303 -1.04 25.93 15.63
C ASP A 303 -1.43 24.71 14.79
N LYS A 304 -0.65 24.37 13.76
CA LYS A 304 -0.88 23.18 12.92
C LYS A 304 -0.07 21.98 13.38
N LEU A 305 -0.72 20.83 13.44
CA LEU A 305 -0.09 19.52 13.68
C LEU A 305 -0.10 18.73 12.38
N LEU A 306 1.08 18.37 11.88
CA LEU A 306 1.26 17.59 10.66
C LEU A 306 1.81 16.22 11.04
N VAL A 307 1.19 15.14 10.54
CA VAL A 307 1.52 13.75 10.93
C VAL A 307 1.63 12.87 9.71
N GLU A 308 2.72 12.11 9.58
CA GLU A 308 2.77 10.93 8.70
C GLU A 308 2.20 9.73 9.44
N GLY A 309 1.23 9.05 8.83
CA GLY A 309 0.32 8.12 9.49
C GLY A 309 0.87 6.71 9.73
N GLY A 310 2.07 6.39 9.23
CA GLY A 310 2.57 5.01 9.23
C GLY A 310 1.87 4.16 8.18
N CYS A 311 1.80 2.84 8.37
CA CYS A 311 1.14 1.90 7.47
C CYS A 311 0.58 0.68 8.21
N CYS A 312 -0.40 0.01 7.60
CA CYS A 312 -0.95 -1.24 8.09
C CYS A 312 -0.45 -2.47 7.32
N CYS A 313 0.53 -2.32 6.42
CA CYS A 313 1.10 -3.41 5.65
C CYS A 313 2.36 -4.01 6.28
N LEU A 314 2.73 -5.21 5.82
CA LEU A 314 4.02 -5.82 6.08
C LEU A 314 5.14 -5.01 5.42
N THR A 315 6.38 -5.20 5.87
CA THR A 315 7.52 -4.54 5.25
C THR A 315 7.71 -5.04 3.82
N HIS A 316 7.59 -4.15 2.86
CA HIS A 316 7.75 -4.50 1.46
C HIS A 316 9.18 -4.91 1.10
N GLY A 317 9.32 -5.96 0.27
CA GLY A 317 10.61 -6.51 -0.14
C GLY A 317 11.56 -5.49 -0.78
N TYR A 318 11.05 -4.46 -1.46
CA TYR A 318 11.90 -3.42 -2.06
C TYR A 318 12.65 -2.58 -1.02
N GLN A 319 12.15 -2.48 0.21
CA GLN A 319 12.85 -1.78 1.30
C GLN A 319 14.08 -2.53 1.82
N LEU A 320 14.16 -3.83 1.52
CA LEU A 320 15.25 -4.70 1.93
C LEU A 320 16.36 -4.79 0.89
N THR A 321 16.21 -4.11 -0.25
CA THR A 321 17.21 -4.11 -1.31
C THR A 321 18.35 -3.14 -1.00
N ALA A 322 19.50 -3.30 -1.70
CA ALA A 322 20.64 -2.38 -1.60
C ALA A 322 20.30 -0.92 -1.96
N ARG A 323 19.14 -0.66 -2.53
CA ARG A 323 18.59 0.67 -2.75
C ARG A 323 17.86 1.23 -1.53
N MET A 324 18.26 0.83 -0.34
CA MET A 324 17.74 1.33 0.95
C MET A 324 17.86 2.85 1.07
N GLY A 325 17.10 3.54 0.28
CA GLY A 325 17.09 5.00 0.31
C GLY A 325 15.83 5.56 0.94
N GLY A 326 14.93 4.67 1.35
CA GLY A 326 13.67 5.02 2.00
C GLY A 326 13.81 5.20 3.50
N ARG A 327 12.82 5.86 4.09
CA ARG A 327 12.64 5.89 5.55
C ARG A 327 12.08 4.53 6.00
N PRO A 328 12.40 4.07 7.22
CA PRO A 328 11.85 2.82 7.72
C PRO A 328 10.32 2.88 7.80
N GLN A 329 9.65 1.84 7.31
CA GLN A 329 8.22 1.66 7.52
C GLN A 329 7.90 1.62 9.01
N ARG A 330 6.75 2.18 9.37
CA ARG A 330 6.23 2.19 10.74
C ARG A 330 4.82 1.61 10.74
N GLN A 331 4.72 0.37 11.23
CA GLN A 331 3.43 -0.31 11.33
C GLN A 331 2.63 0.25 12.49
N GLY A 332 1.42 0.64 12.20
CA GLY A 332 0.51 1.23 13.16
C GLY A 332 -0.54 2.12 12.53
N TYR A 333 -1.32 2.77 13.37
CA TYR A 333 -2.42 3.64 13.00
C TYR A 333 -2.54 4.80 13.99
N LEU A 334 -3.35 5.80 13.67
CA LEU A 334 -3.56 6.98 14.48
C LEU A 334 -4.94 6.95 15.13
N THR A 335 -5.03 7.44 16.36
CA THR A 335 -6.30 7.73 17.03
C THR A 335 -6.34 9.17 17.48
N LEU A 336 -7.50 9.79 17.43
CA LEU A 336 -7.71 11.15 17.90
C LEU A 336 -9.16 11.40 18.32
N THR A 337 -9.40 12.51 18.98
CA THR A 337 -10.74 12.96 19.36
C THR A 337 -11.03 14.34 18.82
N GLN A 338 -12.29 14.58 18.46
CA GLN A 338 -12.81 15.89 18.08
C GLN A 338 -13.96 16.30 18.98
N HIS A 339 -14.03 17.57 19.28
CA HIS A 339 -15.17 18.22 19.94
C HIS A 339 -15.78 19.21 18.95
N GLN A 340 -17.02 19.01 18.54
CA GLN A 340 -17.71 19.86 17.58
C GLN A 340 -16.87 20.17 16.32
N GLY A 341 -16.19 19.13 15.79
CA GLY A 341 -15.34 19.24 14.61
C GLY A 341 -13.97 19.89 14.88
N LYS A 342 -13.60 20.17 16.13
CA LYS A 342 -12.27 20.67 16.51
C LYS A 342 -11.46 19.53 17.13
N THR A 343 -10.32 19.22 16.53
CA THR A 343 -9.42 18.19 17.00
C THR A 343 -8.70 18.62 18.28
N ASP A 344 -8.76 17.79 19.31
CA ASP A 344 -7.83 17.89 20.41
C ASP A 344 -6.47 17.38 19.96
N VAL A 345 -5.56 18.29 19.65
CA VAL A 345 -4.20 17.95 19.17
C VAL A 345 -3.41 17.10 20.18
N ASN A 346 -3.74 17.21 21.47
CA ASN A 346 -3.11 16.41 22.52
C ASN A 346 -3.67 14.99 22.56
N SER A 347 -4.77 14.71 21.90
CA SER A 347 -5.35 13.37 21.80
C SER A 347 -4.79 12.56 20.62
N VAL A 348 -4.08 13.20 19.69
CA VAL A 348 -3.47 12.52 18.54
C VAL A 348 -2.39 11.54 19.02
N ARG A 349 -2.61 10.26 18.80
CA ARG A 349 -1.70 9.19 19.23
C ARG A 349 -1.42 8.25 18.09
N PHE A 350 -0.15 7.97 17.85
CA PHE A 350 0.26 6.86 17.00
C PHE A 350 0.29 5.58 17.85
N ARG A 351 -0.51 4.61 17.43
CA ARG A 351 -0.55 3.27 18.01
C ARG A 351 0.49 2.41 17.29
N TRP A 352 1.67 2.40 17.86
CA TRP A 352 2.76 1.59 17.35
C TRP A 352 2.62 0.16 17.82
N LEU A 353 2.73 -0.76 16.89
CA LEU A 353 2.82 -2.16 17.21
C LEU A 353 4.29 -2.57 17.15
N ASN A 354 4.81 -2.99 18.30
CA ASN A 354 6.12 -3.66 18.38
C ASN A 354 5.99 -5.09 17.83
N SER A 355 5.45 -5.26 16.63
CA SER A 355 5.56 -6.52 15.96
C SER A 355 7.06 -6.72 15.67
N GLU A 356 7.62 -7.84 16.10
CA GLU A 356 8.88 -8.34 15.56
C GLU A 356 8.77 -8.14 14.05
N ARG A 357 9.76 -7.46 13.45
CA ARG A 357 9.71 -7.02 12.05
C ARG A 357 9.47 -8.23 11.15
N LYS A 358 8.21 -8.56 10.92
CA LYS A 358 7.83 -9.59 9.96
C LYS A 358 7.97 -8.99 8.58
N ILE A 359 8.74 -9.65 7.78
CA ILE A 359 9.06 -9.29 6.40
C ILE A 359 8.10 -10.07 5.51
N ALA A 360 7.45 -9.38 4.58
CA ALA A 360 6.67 -10.01 3.52
C ALA A 360 7.57 -10.60 2.44
#